data_c789c29ad950824f6333f47c702d2f09
#
_entry.id   c789c29ad950824f6333f47c702d2f09
#
_cell.length_a   1.000
_cell.length_b   1.000
_cell.length_c   1.000
_cell.angle_alpha   90.00
_cell.angle_beta   90.00
_cell.angle_gamma   90.00
#
_symmetry.space_group_name_H-M   'P 1'
#
loop_
_entity.id
_entity.type
_entity.pdbx_description
1 polymer ?
#
loop_
_entity_poly.entity_id
_entity_poly.type
_entity_poly.pdbx_seq_one_letter_code
_entity_poly.pdbx_strand_id
1 'polypeptide(L)'
;MFDDANDEPETGWGHVASHDDAPAVIDTLLRLDPEATYTKTELSHEAGVALKSLYLDGTLDHLVEMGFLEKHADEGEEALFSVDAGTDVFEAAVAFDDAIAARLDE
;
A
#
# COMPACT_ATOMS: atom_id res chain seq x y z
N MET A 1 -9.48 -8.07 -27.47
CA MET A 1 -9.11 -8.12 -26.86
C MET A 1 -8.17 -8.08 -26.33
N PHE A 2 -8.08 -8.18 -26.36
CA PHE A 2 -7.45 -8.16 -25.67
C PHE A 2 -6.49 -8.48 -25.35
N ASP A 3 -6.01 -8.45 -25.15
CA ASP A 3 -5.29 -8.75 -24.83
C ASP A 3 -4.52 -8.74 -24.20
N ASP A 4 -4.43 -8.96 -23.83
CA ASP A 4 -3.85 -9.04 -23.17
C ASP A 4 -2.82 -9.57 -22.61
N ALA A 5 -2.46 -10.03 -23.17
CA ALA A 5 -1.36 -10.85 -22.83
C ALA A 5 -0.41 -10.12 -21.94
N ASN A 6 -0.43 -8.91 -22.04
CA ASN A 6 0.34 -8.06 -21.16
C ASN A 6 -0.61 -7.46 -20.15
N ASP A 7 -0.46 -7.93 -18.92
CA ASP A 7 -1.41 -7.55 -17.89
C ASP A 7 -0.92 -6.43 -17.00
N GLU A 8 0.19 -5.80 -17.37
CA GLU A 8 0.70 -4.75 -16.51
C GLU A 8 -0.18 -3.52 -16.58
N PRO A 9 -0.52 -2.95 -15.42
CA PRO A 9 -1.33 -1.74 -15.39
C PRO A 9 -0.58 -0.56 -16.01
N GLU A 10 -1.35 0.32 -16.65
CA GLU A 10 -0.75 1.50 -17.25
C GLU A 10 -1.17 2.78 -16.56
N THR A 11 -2.02 2.68 -15.55
CA THR A 11 -2.48 3.86 -14.83
C THR A 11 -2.23 3.67 -13.35
N GLY A 12 -2.21 4.79 -12.61
CA GLY A 12 -2.08 4.71 -11.18
C GLY A 12 -3.18 3.89 -10.55
N TRP A 13 -4.42 4.11 -10.98
CA TRP A 13 -5.53 3.32 -10.46
C TRP A 13 -5.43 1.86 -10.83
N GLY A 14 -4.89 1.58 -12.03
CA GLY A 14 -4.66 0.20 -12.42
C GLY A 14 -3.68 -0.51 -11.51
N HIS A 15 -2.64 0.22 -11.08
CA HIS A 15 -1.69 -0.37 -10.13
C HIS A 15 -2.36 -0.66 -8.79
N VAL A 16 -3.16 0.26 -8.29
CA VAL A 16 -3.88 0.02 -7.04
C VAL A 16 -4.82 -1.17 -7.19
N ALA A 17 -5.52 -1.24 -8.29
CA ALA A 17 -6.52 -2.29 -8.50
C ALA A 17 -5.91 -3.65 -8.80
N SER A 18 -4.61 -3.71 -9.11
CA SER A 18 -3.99 -4.97 -9.51
C SER A 18 -3.82 -5.93 -8.33
N HIS A 19 -3.95 -5.43 -7.10
CA HIS A 19 -3.89 -6.27 -5.91
C HIS A 19 -5.16 -6.03 -5.12
N ASP A 20 -5.89 -7.09 -4.84
CA ASP A 20 -7.19 -6.97 -4.17
C ASP A 20 -7.07 -6.30 -2.83
N ASP A 21 -5.96 -6.51 -2.13
CA ASP A 21 -5.79 -5.98 -0.78
C ASP A 21 -5.18 -4.59 -0.75
N ALA A 22 -4.73 -4.07 -1.88
CA ALA A 22 -4.02 -2.79 -1.87
C ALA A 22 -4.86 -1.66 -1.31
N PRO A 23 -6.13 -1.50 -1.68
CA PRO A 23 -6.90 -0.38 -1.11
C PRO A 23 -6.99 -0.43 0.40
N ALA A 24 -7.20 -1.62 0.97
CA ALA A 24 -7.31 -1.74 2.43
C ALA A 24 -5.98 -1.41 3.10
N VAL A 25 -4.87 -1.86 2.51
CA VAL A 25 -3.56 -1.57 3.08
C VAL A 25 -3.26 -0.08 2.98
N ILE A 26 -3.53 0.52 1.82
CA ILE A 26 -3.28 1.96 1.66
C ILE A 26 -4.08 2.75 2.69
N ASP A 27 -5.35 2.44 2.86
CA ASP A 27 -6.18 3.11 3.86
C ASP A 27 -5.53 3.02 5.24
N THR A 28 -5.04 1.84 5.60
CA THR A 28 -4.39 1.64 6.88
C THR A 28 -3.13 2.49 6.99
N LEU A 29 -2.32 2.51 5.93
CA LEU A 29 -1.06 3.26 5.97
C LEU A 29 -1.27 4.74 6.20
N LEU A 30 -2.39 5.28 5.72
CA LEU A 30 -2.68 6.70 5.93
C LEU A 30 -2.90 7.03 7.40
N ARG A 31 -3.16 6.02 8.23
CA ARG A 31 -3.48 6.22 9.65
C ARG A 31 -2.38 5.74 10.58
N LEU A 32 -1.34 5.12 10.05
CA LEU A 32 -0.25 4.63 10.88
C LEU A 32 0.78 5.71 11.13
N ASP A 33 1.60 5.48 12.15
CA ASP A 33 2.66 6.42 12.52
C ASP A 33 3.78 6.33 11.50
N PRO A 34 4.07 7.40 10.77
CA PRO A 34 5.13 7.35 9.77
C PRO A 34 6.53 7.23 10.36
N GLU A 35 6.66 7.40 11.67
CA GLU A 35 7.97 7.27 12.31
C GLU A 35 8.21 5.90 12.90
N ALA A 36 7.24 5.01 12.82
CA ALA A 36 7.40 3.66 13.34
C ALA A 36 7.73 2.69 12.21
N THR A 37 8.25 1.52 12.59
CA THR A 37 8.46 0.45 11.63
C THR A 37 7.54 -0.71 11.97
N TYR A 38 7.20 -1.48 10.95
CA TYR A 38 6.25 -2.58 11.08
C TYR A 38 6.75 -3.80 10.33
N THR A 39 6.51 -4.97 10.89
CA THR A 39 6.74 -6.22 10.15
C THR A 39 5.56 -6.43 9.21
N LYS A 40 5.74 -7.35 8.25
CA LYS A 40 4.63 -7.69 7.36
C LYS A 40 3.46 -8.27 8.16
N THR A 41 3.76 -9.01 9.23
CA THR A 41 2.71 -9.57 10.07
C THR A 41 1.91 -8.46 10.75
N GLU A 42 2.62 -7.44 11.25
CA GLU A 42 1.94 -6.33 11.88
C GLU A 42 1.08 -5.57 10.89
N LEU A 43 1.59 -5.36 9.67
CA LEU A 43 0.80 -4.67 8.65
C LEU A 43 -0.44 -5.47 8.27
N SER A 44 -0.29 -6.79 8.16
CA SER A 44 -1.43 -7.66 7.89
C SER A 44 -2.50 -7.50 8.95
N HIS A 45 -2.07 -7.49 10.21
CA HIS A 45 -3.00 -7.35 11.32
C HIS A 45 -3.68 -6.00 11.32
N GLU A 46 -2.91 -4.93 11.12
CA GLU A 46 -3.47 -3.59 11.14
C GLU A 46 -4.47 -3.37 10.01
N ALA A 47 -4.17 -3.92 8.84
CA ALA A 47 -5.03 -3.73 7.69
C ALA A 47 -6.19 -4.71 7.63
N GLY A 48 -6.14 -5.74 8.47
CA GLY A 48 -7.19 -6.75 8.46
C GLY A 48 -7.18 -7.62 7.22
N VAL A 49 -6.01 -7.82 6.63
CA VAL A 49 -5.88 -8.65 5.43
C VAL A 49 -4.99 -9.83 5.74
N ALA A 50 -5.14 -10.89 4.96
CA ALA A 50 -4.36 -12.10 5.18
C ALA A 50 -2.89 -11.85 4.91
N LEU A 51 -2.03 -12.32 5.80
CA LEU A 51 -0.59 -12.20 5.60
C LEU A 51 -0.18 -12.84 4.28
N LYS A 52 -0.80 -13.95 3.95
CA LYS A 52 -0.49 -14.65 2.72
C LYS A 52 -0.68 -13.76 1.50
N SER A 53 -1.75 -12.98 1.49
CA SER A 53 -2.01 -12.08 0.37
C SER A 53 -0.92 -11.03 0.24
N LEU A 54 -0.50 -10.45 1.36
CA LEU A 54 0.54 -9.43 1.32
C LEU A 54 1.86 -10.00 0.86
N TYR A 55 2.16 -11.22 1.29
CA TYR A 55 3.47 -11.80 1.08
C TYR A 55 3.59 -12.47 -0.29
N LEU A 56 2.63 -13.32 -0.64
CA LEU A 56 2.74 -14.10 -1.87
C LEU A 56 2.35 -13.32 -3.10
N ASP A 57 1.45 -12.37 -2.95
CA ASP A 57 0.98 -11.60 -4.09
C ASP A 57 1.85 -10.38 -4.39
N GLY A 58 2.85 -10.12 -3.55
CA GLY A 58 3.75 -9.01 -3.80
C GLY A 58 3.13 -7.65 -3.51
N THR A 59 2.06 -7.62 -2.74
CA THR A 59 1.37 -6.35 -2.46
C THR A 59 2.28 -5.35 -1.78
N LEU A 60 3.03 -5.79 -0.76
CA LEU A 60 3.90 -4.85 -0.03
C LEU A 60 5.01 -4.31 -0.91
N ASP A 61 5.63 -5.16 -1.72
CA ASP A 61 6.69 -4.69 -2.60
C ASP A 61 6.15 -3.71 -3.62
N HIS A 62 4.94 -3.95 -4.11
CA HIS A 62 4.31 -3.03 -5.06
C HIS A 62 4.03 -1.68 -4.40
N LEU A 63 3.61 -1.70 -3.12
CA LEU A 63 3.36 -0.45 -2.40
C LEU A 63 4.66 0.32 -2.17
N VAL A 64 5.77 -0.38 -2.00
CA VAL A 64 7.07 0.29 -1.93
C VAL A 64 7.35 1.00 -3.25
N GLU A 65 7.13 0.31 -4.36
CA GLU A 65 7.36 0.91 -5.67
C GLU A 65 6.46 2.10 -5.93
N MET A 66 5.24 2.06 -5.41
CA MET A 66 4.29 3.15 -5.64
C MET A 66 4.55 4.38 -4.76
N GLY A 67 5.42 4.25 -3.76
CA GLY A 67 5.73 5.40 -2.93
C GLY A 67 4.98 5.48 -1.62
N PHE A 68 4.35 4.40 -1.18
CA PHE A 68 3.62 4.38 0.09
C PHE A 68 4.44 3.84 1.25
N LEU A 69 5.43 3.00 0.97
CA LEU A 69 6.21 2.34 1.99
C LEU A 69 7.70 2.41 1.67
N GLU A 70 8.52 2.38 2.71
CA GLU A 70 9.95 2.12 2.59
C GLU A 70 10.23 0.77 3.22
N LYS A 71 11.08 0.00 2.56
CA LYS A 71 11.45 -1.31 3.05
C LYS A 71 12.85 -1.24 3.63
N HIS A 72 13.01 -1.75 4.84
CA HIS A 72 14.28 -1.79 5.54
C HIS A 72 14.64 -3.25 5.78
N ALA A 73 15.60 -3.74 5.04
CA ALA A 73 15.98 -5.14 5.14
C ALA A 73 17.48 -5.25 5.37
N ASP A 74 17.84 -5.91 6.46
CA ASP A 74 19.22 -6.22 6.76
C ASP A 74 19.43 -7.70 6.51
N GLU A 75 20.65 -8.02 6.18
CA GLU A 75 20.99 -9.39 5.87
C GLU A 75 20.68 -10.29 7.06
N GLY A 76 19.91 -11.33 6.81
CA GLY A 76 19.60 -12.30 7.83
C GLY A 76 18.48 -11.92 8.77
N GLU A 77 17.83 -10.78 8.53
CA GLU A 77 16.75 -10.33 9.40
C GLU A 77 15.48 -10.13 8.62
N GLU A 78 14.38 -10.20 9.33
CA GLU A 78 13.08 -9.95 8.73
C GLU A 78 12.99 -8.50 8.28
N ALA A 79 12.45 -8.28 7.10
CA ALA A 79 12.28 -6.93 6.59
C ALA A 79 11.28 -6.16 7.44
N LEU A 80 11.57 -4.89 7.63
CA LEU A 80 10.66 -3.97 8.29
C LEU A 80 10.21 -2.93 7.27
N PHE A 81 9.06 -2.36 7.52
CA PHE A 81 8.48 -1.37 6.62
C PHE A 81 8.10 -0.14 7.41
N SER A 82 8.30 1.03 6.81
CA SER A 82 7.80 2.28 7.39
C SER A 82 6.95 2.98 6.35
N VAL A 83 6.03 3.79 6.84
CA VAL A 83 5.18 4.58 5.96
C VAL A 83 6.01 5.72 5.38
N ASP A 84 5.94 5.87 4.06
CA ASP A 84 6.70 6.92 3.38
C ASP A 84 5.76 8.10 3.14
N ALA A 85 5.60 8.92 4.15
CA ALA A 85 4.61 9.99 4.14
C ALA A 85 5.07 11.22 3.37
N GLY A 86 6.33 11.24 2.92
CA GLY A 86 6.88 12.42 2.25
C GLY A 86 6.77 12.40 0.74
N THR A 87 6.18 11.37 0.16
CA THR A 87 6.05 11.33 -1.29
C THR A 87 4.81 12.08 -1.74
N ASP A 88 4.84 12.53 -2.99
CA ASP A 88 3.67 13.19 -3.55
C ASP A 88 2.51 12.21 -3.69
N VAL A 89 2.80 10.94 -3.90
CA VAL A 89 1.75 9.93 -3.98
C VAL A 89 1.01 9.81 -2.66
N PHE A 90 1.76 9.76 -1.55
CA PHE A 90 1.15 9.66 -0.23
C PHE A 90 0.29 10.89 0.05
N GLU A 91 0.82 12.08 -0.25
CA GLU A 91 0.10 13.31 -0.01
C GLU A 91 -1.19 13.35 -0.85
N ALA A 92 -1.11 12.90 -2.08
CA ALA A 92 -2.29 12.87 -2.94
C ALA A 92 -3.33 11.90 -2.41
N ALA A 93 -2.87 10.77 -1.87
CA ALA A 93 -3.80 9.78 -1.31
C ALA A 93 -4.53 10.32 -0.09
N VAL A 94 -3.82 11.05 0.77
CA VAL A 94 -4.46 11.69 1.92
C VAL A 94 -5.50 12.69 1.46
N ALA A 95 -5.16 13.51 0.48
CA ALA A 95 -6.10 14.52 -0.04
C ALA A 95 -7.32 13.85 -0.66
N PHE A 96 -7.12 12.77 -1.37
CA PHE A 96 -8.21 12.04 -1.99
C PHE A 96 -9.12 11.42 -0.93
N ASP A 97 -8.52 10.81 0.08
CA ASP A 97 -9.27 10.22 1.19
C ASP A 97 -10.13 11.29 1.88
N ASP A 98 -9.52 12.43 2.18
CA ASP A 98 -10.23 13.51 2.85
C ASP A 98 -11.35 14.06 1.99
N ALA A 99 -11.11 14.18 0.70
CA ALA A 99 -12.11 14.74 -0.21
C ALA A 99 -13.34 13.83 -0.30
N ILE A 100 -13.11 12.53 -0.36
CA ILE A 100 -14.23 11.60 -0.42
C ILE A 100 -14.98 11.61 0.90
N ALA A 101 -14.27 11.58 2.01
CA ALA A 101 -14.91 11.56 3.32
C ALA A 101 -15.75 12.81 3.53
N ALA A 102 -15.24 13.96 3.14
CA ALA A 102 -15.98 15.21 3.30
C ALA A 102 -17.25 15.21 2.45
N ARG A 103 -17.17 14.60 1.29
CA ARG A 103 -18.33 14.60 0.39
C ARG A 103 -19.42 13.66 0.87
N LEU A 104 -19.01 12.53 1.46
CA LEU A 104 -19.97 11.52 1.87
C LEU A 104 -20.42 11.67 3.30
N ASP A 105 -19.83 12.57 4.02
CA ASP A 105 -20.08 12.76 5.43
C ASP A 105 -21.19 13.77 5.70
N GLU A 106 -21.89 14.12 4.70
CA GLU A 106 -22.94 15.12 4.77
C GLU A 106 -24.15 14.71 5.53
#